data_3f767236a83f2425c3d608d070f3d481
#
_entry.id   3f767236a83f2425c3d608d070f3d481
#
_cell.length_a   1.000
_cell.length_b   1.000
_cell.length_c   1.000
_cell.angle_alpha   90.00
_cell.angle_beta   90.00
_cell.angle_gamma   90.00
#
_symmetry.space_group_name_H-M   'P 1'
#
loop_
_entity.id
_entity.type
_entity.pdbx_description
1 polymer ?
#
loop_
_entity_poly.entity_id
_entity_poly.type
_entity_poly.pdbx_seq_one_letter_code
_entity_poly.pdbx_strand_id
1 'polypeptide(L)'
;MSRPLRSAQEFIAGIRAGNRVVLGQAITLVESARPEHQALAQEIIGQLLVTSSSDPRSVNHPDDSVAPQKLGPESVPGTQDNPQTTRIAITGAPGVGKSTFIEALGMYLVEQGEKVAVLAIDPTSSISKGSILGDKTRMERLSASNRAFIRPSPSGESLGGVARKTRETILLVEAAGYDTVLIETVGVGQSEIAVHSMTDVFLLLLLPGAGDELQGIKRGIVEMADILAVNKSDGDRIKLANQARAYYLNATHLLPPKYNGWAPRVLACSSQENVGISDLWNTVKEYKNLTLANGFFTENRRRQAHYWFQESLDAGLKSTFFGDPAVQACLAELEPEVLAGRMSPFAAAAKVLGAFGRREA
;
A
#
# COMPACT_ATOMS: atom_id res chain seq x y z
N MET A 1 -25.15 -13.75 -22.56
CA MET A 1 -23.89 -13.83 -23.31
C MET A 1 -22.85 -12.99 -22.58
N SER A 2 -21.82 -13.58 -21.99
CA SER A 2 -20.73 -12.83 -21.35
C SER A 2 -19.94 -12.07 -22.43
N ARG A 3 -19.72 -10.77 -22.20
CA ARG A 3 -18.93 -9.94 -23.09
C ARG A 3 -17.51 -10.54 -23.16
N PRO A 4 -16.90 -10.69 -24.36
CA PRO A 4 -15.56 -11.23 -24.45
C PRO A 4 -14.57 -10.37 -23.65
N LEU A 5 -13.59 -11.02 -23.00
CA LEU A 5 -12.54 -10.34 -22.25
C LEU A 5 -11.74 -9.48 -23.23
N ARG A 6 -11.36 -8.27 -22.81
CA ARG A 6 -10.47 -7.39 -23.59
C ARG A 6 -9.07 -8.00 -23.65
N SER A 7 -8.34 -7.71 -24.73
CA SER A 7 -6.93 -8.05 -24.86
C SER A 7 -6.06 -7.20 -23.89
N ALA A 8 -4.84 -7.68 -23.59
CA ALA A 8 -3.89 -6.92 -22.78
C ALA A 8 -3.62 -5.53 -23.34
N GLN A 9 -3.48 -5.41 -24.67
CA GLN A 9 -3.23 -4.13 -25.34
C GLN A 9 -4.38 -3.14 -25.20
N GLU A 10 -5.65 -3.60 -25.28
CA GLU A 10 -6.81 -2.76 -25.04
C GLU A 10 -6.88 -2.26 -23.60
N PHE A 11 -6.50 -3.11 -22.62
CA PHE A 11 -6.38 -2.70 -21.23
C PHE A 11 -5.31 -1.63 -21.06
N ILE A 12 -4.10 -1.85 -21.58
CA ILE A 12 -2.97 -0.93 -21.47
C ILE A 12 -3.30 0.43 -22.08
N ALA A 13 -3.87 0.44 -23.30
CA ALA A 13 -4.28 1.66 -23.95
C ALA A 13 -5.34 2.43 -23.14
N GLY A 14 -6.34 1.73 -22.60
CA GLY A 14 -7.37 2.32 -21.76
C GLY A 14 -6.86 2.85 -20.43
N ILE A 15 -5.93 2.12 -19.76
CA ILE A 15 -5.31 2.55 -18.51
C ILE A 15 -4.50 3.83 -18.75
N ARG A 16 -3.64 3.87 -19.77
CA ARG A 16 -2.84 5.06 -20.11
C ARG A 16 -3.69 6.27 -20.50
N ALA A 17 -4.83 6.03 -21.13
CA ALA A 17 -5.81 7.08 -21.42
C ALA A 17 -6.56 7.57 -20.16
N GLY A 18 -6.29 7.02 -18.97
CA GLY A 18 -6.98 7.35 -17.73
C GLY A 18 -8.44 6.91 -17.69
N ASN A 19 -8.83 5.89 -18.48
CA ASN A 19 -10.20 5.39 -18.50
C ASN A 19 -10.52 4.61 -17.23
N ARG A 20 -11.31 5.23 -16.34
CA ARG A 20 -11.68 4.68 -15.02
C ARG A 20 -12.41 3.32 -15.11
N VAL A 21 -13.20 3.08 -16.17
CA VAL A 21 -13.91 1.80 -16.34
C VAL A 21 -12.92 0.70 -16.68
N VAL A 22 -11.98 0.97 -17.59
CA VAL A 22 -10.94 0.00 -17.97
C VAL A 22 -10.00 -0.27 -16.79
N LEU A 23 -9.60 0.77 -16.05
CA LEU A 23 -8.81 0.64 -14.82
C LEU A 23 -9.53 -0.26 -13.80
N GLY A 24 -10.81 0.00 -13.52
CA GLY A 24 -11.61 -0.82 -12.59
C GLY A 24 -11.73 -2.27 -13.04
N GLN A 25 -11.83 -2.54 -14.34
CA GLN A 25 -11.83 -3.90 -14.90
C GLN A 25 -10.47 -4.58 -14.75
N ALA A 26 -9.36 -3.88 -15.01
CA ALA A 26 -8.01 -4.40 -14.82
C ALA A 26 -7.75 -4.75 -13.34
N ILE A 27 -8.17 -3.91 -12.41
CA ILE A 27 -8.08 -4.20 -10.96
C ILE A 27 -8.91 -5.44 -10.62
N THR A 28 -10.08 -5.62 -11.22
CA THR A 28 -10.89 -6.84 -11.01
C THR A 28 -10.18 -8.11 -11.50
N LEU A 29 -9.35 -8.03 -12.56
CA LEU A 29 -8.49 -9.16 -12.98
C LEU A 29 -7.42 -9.48 -11.92
N VAL A 30 -6.76 -8.45 -11.38
CA VAL A 30 -5.78 -8.59 -10.28
C VAL A 30 -6.41 -9.25 -9.04
N GLU A 31 -7.64 -8.87 -8.70
CA GLU A 31 -8.35 -9.40 -7.54
C GLU A 31 -8.91 -10.81 -7.75
N SER A 32 -9.02 -11.27 -8.99
CA SER A 32 -9.60 -12.57 -9.33
C SER A 32 -8.70 -13.73 -8.92
N ALA A 33 -9.31 -14.83 -8.46
CA ALA A 33 -8.61 -16.09 -8.18
C ALA A 33 -8.47 -17.00 -9.43
N ARG A 34 -9.06 -16.61 -10.59
CA ARG A 34 -9.00 -17.43 -11.81
C ARG A 34 -7.62 -17.34 -12.46
N PRO A 35 -6.97 -18.48 -12.80
CA PRO A 35 -5.64 -18.48 -13.38
C PRO A 35 -5.52 -17.65 -14.68
N GLU A 36 -6.52 -17.72 -15.56
CA GLU A 36 -6.58 -16.94 -16.79
C GLU A 36 -6.61 -15.43 -16.57
N HIS A 37 -7.33 -14.98 -15.52
CA HIS A 37 -7.38 -13.55 -15.14
C HIS A 37 -6.05 -13.10 -14.55
N GLN A 38 -5.42 -13.94 -13.73
CA GLN A 38 -4.11 -13.64 -13.15
C GLN A 38 -3.03 -13.57 -14.24
N ALA A 39 -3.01 -14.50 -15.19
CA ALA A 39 -2.08 -14.46 -16.31
C ALA A 39 -2.22 -13.15 -17.12
N LEU A 40 -3.44 -12.77 -17.47
CA LEU A 40 -3.71 -11.52 -18.18
C LEU A 40 -3.33 -10.28 -17.34
N ALA A 41 -3.60 -10.28 -16.05
CA ALA A 41 -3.21 -9.18 -15.15
C ALA A 41 -1.68 -9.01 -15.11
N GLN A 42 -0.93 -10.11 -15.00
CA GLN A 42 0.54 -10.08 -15.00
C GLN A 42 1.10 -9.60 -16.35
N GLU A 43 0.49 -10.00 -17.46
CA GLU A 43 0.85 -9.50 -18.79
C GLU A 43 0.64 -7.99 -18.89
N ILE A 44 -0.52 -7.48 -18.46
CA ILE A 44 -0.84 -6.04 -18.45
C ILE A 44 0.19 -5.27 -17.62
N ILE A 45 0.44 -5.71 -16.36
CA ILE A 45 1.37 -5.05 -15.46
C ILE A 45 2.79 -5.07 -16.04
N GLY A 46 3.24 -6.24 -16.54
CA GLY A 46 4.56 -6.37 -17.13
C GLY A 46 4.79 -5.41 -18.29
N GLN A 47 3.84 -5.29 -19.22
CA GLN A 47 3.95 -4.37 -20.35
C GLN A 47 3.86 -2.90 -19.93
N LEU A 48 3.07 -2.55 -18.89
CA LEU A 48 3.03 -1.19 -18.35
C LEU A 48 4.37 -0.77 -17.75
N LEU A 49 5.06 -1.66 -17.04
CA LEU A 49 6.37 -1.39 -16.43
C LEU A 49 7.47 -1.20 -17.49
N VAL A 50 7.53 -2.06 -18.52
CA VAL A 50 8.55 -1.96 -19.59
C VAL A 50 8.47 -0.65 -20.36
N THR A 51 7.27 -0.17 -20.63
CA THR A 51 7.07 1.05 -21.44
C THR A 51 7.16 2.34 -20.64
N SER A 52 7.07 2.31 -19.31
CA SER A 52 7.38 3.48 -18.47
C SER A 52 8.87 3.83 -18.49
N SER A 53 9.74 2.88 -18.81
CA SER A 53 11.19 3.09 -18.97
C SER A 53 11.60 3.77 -20.28
N SER A 54 10.68 3.93 -21.23
CA SER A 54 10.97 4.49 -22.58
C SER A 54 10.26 5.83 -22.90
N ASP A 55 9.62 6.49 -21.91
CA ASP A 55 8.95 7.79 -22.15
C ASP A 55 9.99 8.94 -22.14
N PRO A 56 10.18 9.66 -23.29
CA PRO A 56 11.16 10.74 -23.42
C PRO A 56 10.90 11.97 -22.55
N ARG A 57 9.74 12.03 -21.88
CA ARG A 57 9.38 13.18 -21.01
C ARG A 57 10.13 13.25 -19.69
N SER A 58 11.01 12.28 -19.40
CA SER A 58 11.85 12.26 -18.21
C SER A 58 13.19 12.99 -18.36
N VAL A 59 13.49 13.61 -19.52
CA VAL A 59 14.75 14.28 -19.79
C VAL A 59 14.50 15.70 -20.28
N ASN A 60 14.34 16.65 -19.38
CA ASN A 60 14.62 18.05 -19.62
C ASN A 60 15.13 18.71 -18.33
N HIS A 61 16.43 18.63 -18.14
CA HIS A 61 17.18 19.65 -17.42
C HIS A 61 18.20 20.24 -18.41
N PRO A 62 18.15 21.55 -18.69
CA PRO A 62 19.25 22.23 -19.35
C PRO A 62 20.21 22.70 -18.27
N ASP A 63 21.38 22.16 -18.19
CA ASP A 63 22.66 22.82 -18.09
C ASP A 63 23.76 21.83 -17.68
N ASP A 64 24.49 21.33 -18.69
CA ASP A 64 25.74 20.61 -18.49
C ASP A 64 26.89 21.60 -18.58
N SER A 65 27.42 22.02 -17.45
CA SER A 65 28.82 22.42 -17.40
C SER A 65 29.41 22.16 -16.01
N VAL A 66 30.47 21.32 -16.03
CA VAL A 66 31.46 21.04 -14.97
C VAL A 66 31.28 19.72 -14.20
N ALA A 67 32.04 18.71 -14.63
CA ALA A 67 32.41 17.49 -13.91
C ALA A 67 33.33 17.75 -12.70
N PRO A 68 33.44 16.83 -11.71
CA PRO A 68 34.21 15.61 -11.92
C PRO A 68 33.58 14.28 -11.39
N GLN A 69 33.99 13.25 -12.06
CA GLN A 69 33.71 11.83 -11.84
C GLN A 69 33.99 11.37 -10.40
N LYS A 70 32.98 10.69 -9.78
CA LYS A 70 33.21 9.59 -8.83
C LYS A 70 32.41 8.42 -9.26
N LEU A 71 33.07 7.31 -9.57
CA LEU A 71 32.50 6.02 -9.86
C LEU A 71 31.61 5.57 -8.69
N GLY A 72 30.29 5.49 -8.93
CA GLY A 72 29.32 4.80 -8.10
C GLY A 72 28.87 3.53 -8.85
N PRO A 73 28.36 2.52 -8.17
CA PRO A 73 28.04 1.22 -8.75
C PRO A 73 26.99 1.35 -9.86
N GLU A 74 27.23 0.56 -10.91
CA GLU A 74 26.46 0.52 -12.15
C GLU A 74 24.94 0.52 -11.92
N SER A 75 24.24 1.41 -12.59
CA SER A 75 22.79 1.48 -12.65
C SER A 75 22.25 0.23 -13.37
N VAL A 76 21.65 -0.68 -12.62
CA VAL A 76 20.87 -1.77 -13.18
C VAL A 76 19.58 -1.18 -13.79
N PRO A 77 19.31 -1.37 -15.09
CA PRO A 77 18.05 -0.92 -15.69
C PRO A 77 16.91 -1.81 -15.19
N GLY A 78 15.90 -1.23 -14.60
CA GLY A 78 14.65 -1.92 -14.31
C GLY A 78 14.09 -1.72 -12.92
N THR A 79 13.45 -0.63 -12.68
CA THR A 79 12.23 -0.36 -11.91
C THR A 79 12.00 1.16 -11.92
N GLN A 80 11.45 1.65 -13.03
CA GLN A 80 10.97 3.03 -13.03
C GLN A 80 9.53 3.03 -12.51
N ASP A 81 9.39 2.90 -11.20
CA ASP A 81 8.27 3.48 -10.47
C ASP A 81 8.22 4.96 -10.86
N ASN A 82 7.07 5.46 -11.27
CA ASN A 82 6.92 6.88 -11.62
C ASN A 82 7.31 7.73 -10.39
N PRO A 83 8.47 8.43 -10.38
CA PRO A 83 8.92 9.18 -9.21
C PRO A 83 8.03 10.40 -8.94
N GLN A 84 7.10 10.70 -9.84
CA GLN A 84 6.11 11.77 -9.67
C GLN A 84 4.99 11.35 -8.73
N THR A 85 4.53 10.09 -8.74
CA THR A 85 3.48 9.62 -7.84
C THR A 85 3.96 9.52 -6.40
N THR A 86 3.11 9.93 -5.45
CA THR A 86 3.35 9.80 -4.01
C THR A 86 2.39 8.79 -3.39
N ARG A 87 2.91 7.75 -2.73
CA ARG A 87 2.15 6.70 -2.04
C ARG A 87 2.13 7.01 -0.55
N ILE A 88 0.96 7.23 0.03
CA ILE A 88 0.80 7.63 1.43
C ILE A 88 -0.04 6.59 2.16
N ALA A 89 0.54 5.95 3.16
CA ALA A 89 -0.19 5.15 4.13
C ALA A 89 -0.94 6.05 5.10
N ILE A 90 -2.20 5.77 5.35
CA ILE A 90 -3.00 6.44 6.37
C ILE A 90 -3.49 5.39 7.35
N THR A 91 -2.94 5.43 8.56
CA THR A 91 -3.24 4.50 9.65
C THR A 91 -3.66 5.22 10.91
N GLY A 92 -4.15 4.49 11.88
CA GLY A 92 -4.60 5.03 13.17
C GLY A 92 -5.70 4.18 13.79
N ALA A 93 -6.02 4.41 15.04
CA ALA A 93 -7.02 3.67 15.79
C ALA A 93 -8.42 3.70 15.11
N PRO A 94 -9.28 2.71 15.36
CA PRO A 94 -10.68 2.79 14.99
C PRO A 94 -11.31 4.08 15.54
N GLY A 95 -12.15 4.76 14.75
CA GLY A 95 -12.80 6.00 15.17
C GLY A 95 -11.95 7.26 15.14
N VAL A 96 -10.66 7.22 14.79
CA VAL A 96 -9.79 8.41 14.67
C VAL A 96 -10.21 9.34 13.54
N GLY A 97 -11.01 8.87 12.58
CA GLY A 97 -11.51 9.65 11.45
C GLY A 97 -10.67 9.49 10.18
N LYS A 98 -10.10 8.29 9.92
CA LYS A 98 -9.30 8.03 8.71
C LYS A 98 -10.03 8.38 7.43
N SER A 99 -11.23 7.87 7.22
CA SER A 99 -12.00 8.11 5.99
C SER A 99 -12.37 9.60 5.85
N THR A 100 -12.70 10.30 6.95
CA THR A 100 -12.94 11.76 6.95
C THR A 100 -11.68 12.54 6.59
N PHE A 101 -10.52 12.09 7.09
CA PHE A 101 -9.23 12.68 6.76
C PHE A 101 -8.87 12.48 5.29
N ILE A 102 -9.10 11.27 4.77
CA ILE A 102 -8.88 10.95 3.34
C ILE A 102 -9.79 11.79 2.45
N GLU A 103 -11.05 11.99 2.84
CA GLU A 103 -11.98 12.88 2.15
C GLU A 103 -11.45 14.32 2.12
N ALA A 104 -11.05 14.86 3.28
CA ALA A 104 -10.54 16.22 3.40
C ALA A 104 -9.23 16.43 2.60
N LEU A 105 -8.25 15.54 2.78
CA LEU A 105 -6.98 15.61 2.05
C LEU A 105 -7.19 15.38 0.56
N GLY A 106 -7.99 14.37 0.19
CA GLY A 106 -8.26 14.05 -1.21
C GLY A 106 -8.96 15.20 -1.95
N MET A 107 -9.94 15.85 -1.31
CA MET A 107 -10.59 17.02 -1.89
C MET A 107 -9.63 18.21 -2.02
N TYR A 108 -8.81 18.47 -1.00
CA TYR A 108 -7.76 19.48 -1.07
C TYR A 108 -6.82 19.26 -2.26
N LEU A 109 -6.36 18.01 -2.49
CA LEU A 109 -5.49 17.65 -3.60
C LEU A 109 -6.18 17.81 -4.95
N VAL A 110 -7.43 17.38 -5.07
CA VAL A 110 -8.25 17.53 -6.28
C VAL A 110 -8.42 19.02 -6.63
N GLU A 111 -8.64 19.87 -5.64
CA GLU A 111 -8.74 21.34 -5.80
C GLU A 111 -7.41 21.97 -6.26
N GLN A 112 -6.26 21.37 -5.90
CA GLN A 112 -4.94 21.73 -6.43
C GLN A 112 -4.68 21.17 -7.85
N GLY A 113 -5.62 20.43 -8.44
CA GLY A 113 -5.51 19.87 -9.78
C GLY A 113 -4.89 18.48 -9.84
N GLU A 114 -4.60 17.84 -8.70
CA GLU A 114 -4.06 16.48 -8.66
C GLU A 114 -5.13 15.41 -8.93
N LYS A 115 -4.70 14.26 -9.45
CA LYS A 115 -5.50 13.03 -9.51
C LYS A 115 -5.18 12.14 -8.32
N VAL A 116 -6.19 11.75 -7.57
CA VAL A 116 -6.05 11.01 -6.32
C VAL A 116 -6.67 9.63 -6.44
N ALA A 117 -5.90 8.58 -6.12
CA ALA A 117 -6.43 7.24 -5.92
C ALA A 117 -6.51 6.91 -4.43
N VAL A 118 -7.61 6.30 -3.99
CA VAL A 118 -7.79 5.82 -2.62
C VAL A 118 -7.96 4.31 -2.67
N LEU A 119 -7.09 3.59 -1.96
CA LEU A 119 -7.10 2.13 -1.85
C LEU A 119 -7.28 1.76 -0.37
N ALA A 120 -8.31 0.98 -0.05
CA ALA A 120 -8.49 0.47 1.30
C ALA A 120 -7.88 -0.93 1.44
N ILE A 121 -7.26 -1.24 2.59
CA ILE A 121 -6.77 -2.57 2.95
C ILE A 121 -7.54 -3.05 4.18
N ASP A 122 -8.53 -3.90 3.96
CA ASP A 122 -9.34 -4.51 5.02
C ASP A 122 -9.32 -6.05 4.92
N PRO A 123 -8.50 -6.74 5.72
CA PRO A 123 -8.48 -8.19 5.75
C PRO A 123 -9.77 -8.79 6.37
N THR A 124 -10.59 -7.98 7.07
CA THR A 124 -11.80 -8.46 7.75
C THR A 124 -13.07 -8.34 6.91
N SER A 125 -13.00 -7.76 5.71
CA SER A 125 -14.14 -7.51 4.82
C SER A 125 -14.83 -8.79 4.30
N SER A 126 -14.26 -9.97 4.58
CA SER A 126 -14.87 -11.28 4.26
C SER A 126 -16.22 -11.53 4.96
N ILE A 127 -16.49 -10.86 6.08
CA ILE A 127 -17.69 -11.11 6.91
C ILE A 127 -18.83 -10.14 6.56
N SER A 128 -18.54 -8.96 6.05
CA SER A 128 -19.54 -7.95 5.71
C SER A 128 -19.54 -7.63 4.21
N LYS A 129 -20.44 -8.27 3.45
CA LYS A 129 -20.73 -7.90 2.03
C LYS A 129 -21.16 -6.42 1.84
N GLY A 130 -21.13 -5.60 2.90
CA GLY A 130 -21.54 -4.21 2.94
C GLY A 130 -20.42 -3.16 2.83
N SER A 131 -19.12 -3.55 2.82
CA SER A 131 -18.01 -2.60 2.85
C SER A 131 -17.91 -1.72 1.59
N ILE A 132 -18.28 -2.25 0.43
CA ILE A 132 -18.19 -1.51 -0.86
C ILE A 132 -19.11 -0.27 -0.88
N LEU A 133 -20.27 -0.35 -0.26
CA LEU A 133 -21.19 0.80 -0.12
C LEU A 133 -20.77 1.72 1.02
N GLY A 134 -20.27 1.17 2.14
CA GLY A 134 -19.87 1.94 3.32
C GLY A 134 -18.71 2.90 3.09
N ASP A 135 -17.70 2.51 2.31
CA ASP A 135 -16.53 3.37 2.07
C ASP A 135 -16.83 4.49 1.06
N LYS A 136 -17.65 4.21 0.05
CA LYS A 136 -18.11 5.27 -0.89
C LYS A 136 -19.06 6.27 -0.23
N THR A 137 -19.91 5.83 0.69
CA THR A 137 -20.82 6.72 1.43
C THR A 137 -20.10 7.58 2.47
N ARG A 138 -18.89 7.19 2.90
CA ARG A 138 -18.07 8.00 3.82
C ARG A 138 -17.19 9.03 3.10
N MET A 139 -17.03 8.93 1.79
CA MET A 139 -16.21 9.81 0.95
C MET A 139 -17.04 10.31 -0.25
N GLU A 140 -18.20 10.91 0.02
CA GLU A 140 -19.19 11.26 -1.01
C GLU A 140 -18.67 12.31 -1.99
N ARG A 141 -18.06 13.39 -1.50
CA ARG A 141 -17.53 14.48 -2.34
C ARG A 141 -16.38 14.00 -3.20
N LEU A 142 -15.45 13.27 -2.61
CA LEU A 142 -14.28 12.73 -3.31
C LEU A 142 -14.70 11.69 -4.35
N SER A 143 -15.65 10.81 -4.02
CA SER A 143 -16.17 9.79 -4.95
C SER A 143 -16.88 10.38 -6.17
N ALA A 144 -17.47 11.56 -6.04
CA ALA A 144 -18.13 12.28 -7.12
C ALA A 144 -17.12 12.99 -8.06
N SER A 145 -15.88 13.18 -7.62
CA SER A 145 -14.86 13.87 -8.43
C SER A 145 -14.37 13.00 -9.59
N ASN A 146 -14.24 13.62 -10.77
CA ASN A 146 -13.64 12.97 -11.95
C ASN A 146 -12.11 12.77 -11.81
N ARG A 147 -11.48 13.46 -10.87
CA ARG A 147 -10.04 13.36 -10.58
C ARG A 147 -9.73 12.37 -9.45
N ALA A 148 -10.76 11.75 -8.86
CA ALA A 148 -10.57 10.77 -7.81
C ALA A 148 -11.00 9.37 -8.26
N PHE A 149 -10.30 8.35 -7.76
CA PHE A 149 -10.64 6.93 -7.94
C PHE A 149 -10.60 6.24 -6.59
N ILE A 150 -11.71 5.65 -6.17
CA ILE A 150 -11.80 4.96 -4.87
C ILE A 150 -12.03 3.47 -5.12
N ARG A 151 -11.14 2.64 -4.60
CA ARG A 151 -11.24 1.18 -4.65
C ARG A 151 -11.25 0.61 -3.24
N PRO A 152 -12.38 0.01 -2.80
CA PRO A 152 -12.44 -0.75 -1.56
C PRO A 152 -11.54 -1.98 -1.62
N SER A 153 -11.15 -2.50 -0.46
CA SER A 153 -10.39 -3.74 -0.33
C SER A 153 -11.13 -4.94 -0.97
N PRO A 154 -10.41 -5.84 -1.65
CA PRO A 154 -10.99 -7.11 -2.05
C PRO A 154 -11.39 -7.93 -0.82
N SER A 155 -12.54 -8.63 -0.88
CA SER A 155 -13.06 -9.44 0.21
C SER A 155 -12.51 -10.88 0.17
N GLY A 156 -12.37 -11.50 1.35
CA GLY A 156 -12.27 -12.96 1.47
C GLY A 156 -10.88 -13.57 1.41
N GLU A 157 -9.81 -12.79 1.66
CA GLU A 157 -8.44 -13.30 1.59
C GLU A 157 -7.63 -13.08 2.88
N SER A 158 -6.51 -13.82 2.97
CA SER A 158 -5.50 -13.55 3.98
C SER A 158 -4.90 -12.13 3.81
N LEU A 159 -4.37 -11.56 4.89
CA LEU A 159 -3.72 -10.26 4.87
C LEU A 159 -2.65 -10.16 3.78
N GLY A 160 -1.84 -11.22 3.58
CA GLY A 160 -0.81 -11.29 2.54
C GLY A 160 -1.40 -11.24 1.12
N GLY A 161 -2.52 -11.92 0.88
CA GLY A 161 -3.22 -11.88 -0.40
C GLY A 161 -3.80 -10.51 -0.73
N VAL A 162 -4.43 -9.85 0.25
CA VAL A 162 -4.95 -8.47 0.10
C VAL A 162 -3.80 -7.50 -0.18
N ALA A 163 -2.69 -7.59 0.57
CA ALA A 163 -1.54 -6.72 0.41
C ALA A 163 -0.88 -6.87 -0.98
N ARG A 164 -0.73 -8.10 -1.48
CA ARG A 164 -0.23 -8.35 -2.83
C ARG A 164 -1.12 -7.69 -3.89
N LYS A 165 -2.43 -7.92 -3.84
CA LYS A 165 -3.39 -7.33 -4.80
C LYS A 165 -3.40 -5.80 -4.73
N THR A 166 -3.27 -5.23 -3.54
CA THR A 166 -3.12 -3.78 -3.38
C THR A 166 -1.84 -3.27 -4.02
N ARG A 167 -0.72 -3.97 -3.88
CA ARG A 167 0.55 -3.60 -4.53
C ARG A 167 0.43 -3.60 -6.06
N GLU A 168 -0.18 -4.64 -6.62
CA GLU A 168 -0.44 -4.71 -8.07
C GLU A 168 -1.41 -3.60 -8.51
N THR A 169 -2.42 -3.27 -7.70
CA THR A 169 -3.36 -2.17 -7.96
C THR A 169 -2.67 -0.80 -7.95
N ILE A 170 -1.68 -0.59 -7.06
CA ILE A 170 -0.87 0.64 -7.04
C ILE A 170 -0.20 0.85 -8.41
N LEU A 171 0.40 -0.19 -9.00
CA LEU A 171 1.05 -0.09 -10.32
C LEU A 171 0.06 0.31 -11.42
N LEU A 172 -1.17 -0.22 -11.37
CA LEU A 172 -2.21 0.13 -12.34
C LEU A 172 -2.68 1.58 -12.21
N VAL A 173 -2.88 2.09 -10.98
CA VAL A 173 -3.32 3.48 -10.78
C VAL A 173 -2.20 4.47 -11.11
N GLU A 174 -0.94 4.15 -10.84
CA GLU A 174 0.20 4.95 -11.26
C GLU A 174 0.31 5.03 -12.79
N ALA A 175 0.16 3.88 -13.48
CA ALA A 175 0.13 3.84 -14.94
C ALA A 175 -1.06 4.59 -15.55
N ALA A 176 -2.18 4.72 -14.82
CA ALA A 176 -3.33 5.53 -15.19
C ALA A 176 -3.13 7.05 -14.95
N GLY A 177 -1.96 7.45 -14.43
CA GLY A 177 -1.57 8.84 -14.23
C GLY A 177 -2.18 9.48 -12.99
N TYR A 178 -2.36 8.72 -11.90
CA TYR A 178 -2.70 9.29 -10.59
C TYR A 178 -1.45 9.83 -9.91
N ASP A 179 -1.53 11.07 -9.40
CA ASP A 179 -0.40 11.80 -8.80
C ASP A 179 -0.19 11.39 -7.34
N THR A 180 -1.27 11.09 -6.63
CA THR A 180 -1.24 10.68 -5.22
C THR A 180 -2.09 9.43 -5.00
N VAL A 181 -1.52 8.43 -4.31
CA VAL A 181 -2.20 7.21 -3.90
C VAL A 181 -2.29 7.18 -2.38
N LEU A 182 -3.50 7.31 -1.85
CA LEU A 182 -3.82 7.21 -0.43
C LEU A 182 -4.20 5.77 -0.10
N ILE A 183 -3.50 5.13 0.85
CA ILE A 183 -3.73 3.74 1.22
C ILE A 183 -4.23 3.71 2.66
N GLU A 184 -5.53 3.40 2.83
CA GLU A 184 -6.18 3.31 4.14
C GLU A 184 -5.98 1.92 4.74
N THR A 185 -5.52 1.85 6.00
CA THR A 185 -5.53 0.63 6.80
C THR A 185 -6.74 0.57 7.72
N VAL A 186 -7.27 -0.63 7.95
CA VAL A 186 -8.41 -0.85 8.86
C VAL A 186 -7.97 -1.02 10.31
N GLY A 187 -7.18 -0.11 10.82
CA GLY A 187 -6.82 -0.01 12.25
C GLY A 187 -6.21 -1.27 12.90
N VAL A 188 -5.27 -1.08 13.75
CA VAL A 188 -4.57 -1.99 14.68
C VAL A 188 -4.47 -3.49 14.31
N GLY A 189 -3.45 -3.85 13.54
CA GLY A 189 -3.14 -5.23 13.19
C GLY A 189 -1.77 -5.35 12.52
N GLN A 190 -1.52 -6.45 11.86
CA GLN A 190 -0.28 -6.68 11.08
C GLN A 190 -0.31 -6.00 9.70
N SER A 191 -1.42 -5.37 9.33
CA SER A 191 -1.62 -4.67 8.04
C SER A 191 -0.71 -3.45 7.90
N GLU A 192 -0.29 -2.83 9.00
CA GLU A 192 0.55 -1.63 8.99
C GLU A 192 1.94 -1.92 8.43
N ILE A 193 2.54 -3.08 8.75
CA ILE A 193 3.84 -3.49 8.22
C ILE A 193 3.74 -3.72 6.71
N ALA A 194 2.70 -4.43 6.27
CA ALA A 194 2.47 -4.69 4.85
C ALA A 194 2.25 -3.38 4.07
N VAL A 195 1.51 -2.42 4.64
CA VAL A 195 1.28 -1.12 4.00
C VAL A 195 2.56 -0.28 3.98
N HIS A 196 3.34 -0.26 5.05
CA HIS A 196 4.63 0.42 5.08
C HIS A 196 5.59 -0.08 3.99
N SER A 197 5.54 -1.38 3.67
CA SER A 197 6.38 -1.97 2.61
C SER A 197 5.94 -1.61 1.18
N MET A 198 4.89 -0.80 0.97
CA MET A 198 4.41 -0.40 -0.34
C MET A 198 4.16 1.10 -0.48
N THR A 199 4.47 1.89 0.57
CA THR A 199 4.24 3.34 0.61
C THR A 199 5.53 4.13 0.76
N ASP A 200 5.50 5.39 0.30
CA ASP A 200 6.64 6.30 0.40
C ASP A 200 6.60 7.05 1.74
N VAL A 201 5.40 7.44 2.19
CA VAL A 201 5.14 8.19 3.42
C VAL A 201 4.19 7.41 4.30
N PHE A 202 4.49 7.32 5.59
CA PHE A 202 3.63 6.67 6.59
C PHE A 202 3.06 7.71 7.55
N LEU A 203 1.76 8.02 7.40
CA LEU A 203 1.02 8.99 8.18
C LEU A 203 0.15 8.29 9.23
N LEU A 204 0.43 8.58 10.50
CA LEU A 204 -0.31 8.06 11.65
C LEU A 204 -1.28 9.12 12.19
N LEU A 205 -2.58 8.82 12.13
CA LEU A 205 -3.61 9.63 12.76
C LEU A 205 -3.78 9.26 14.24
N LEU A 206 -3.88 10.28 15.08
CA LEU A 206 -3.97 10.19 16.52
C LEU A 206 -5.22 10.94 17.00
N LEU A 207 -5.77 10.52 18.16
CA LEU A 207 -6.87 11.21 18.82
C LEU A 207 -6.37 12.21 19.88
N PRO A 208 -7.08 13.33 20.11
CA PRO A 208 -6.87 14.19 21.27
C PRO A 208 -7.20 13.44 22.57
N GLY A 209 -6.43 13.66 23.62
CA GLY A 209 -6.73 13.12 24.94
C GLY A 209 -6.35 11.67 25.21
N ALA A 210 -5.57 11.07 24.35
CA ALA A 210 -5.19 9.65 24.36
C ALA A 210 -4.19 9.27 25.48
N GLY A 211 -4.35 9.73 26.71
CA GLY A 211 -3.51 9.31 27.85
C GLY A 211 -3.59 7.80 28.11
N ASP A 212 -4.79 7.21 28.12
CA ASP A 212 -5.01 5.78 28.32
C ASP A 212 -4.93 4.98 27.01
N GLU A 213 -5.30 5.59 25.87
CA GLU A 213 -5.18 4.97 24.53
C GLU A 213 -3.74 4.87 24.04
N LEU A 214 -2.77 5.57 24.65
CA LEU A 214 -1.34 5.39 24.42
C LEU A 214 -0.89 3.95 24.65
N GLN A 215 -1.55 3.22 25.55
CA GLN A 215 -1.31 1.80 25.76
C GLN A 215 -1.87 0.93 24.61
N GLY A 216 -2.84 1.44 23.85
CA GLY A 216 -3.43 0.75 22.70
C GLY A 216 -2.66 0.97 21.37
N ILE A 217 -1.89 2.06 21.24
CA ILE A 217 -1.04 2.30 20.07
C ILE A 217 0.26 1.54 20.27
N LYS A 218 0.45 0.47 19.50
CA LYS A 218 1.70 -0.31 19.55
C LYS A 218 2.89 0.62 19.26
N ARG A 219 3.87 0.69 20.17
CA ARG A 219 5.07 1.52 20.04
C ARG A 219 5.70 1.43 18.64
N GLY A 220 5.74 0.23 18.06
CA GLY A 220 6.30 0.01 16.73
C GLY A 220 5.63 0.81 15.60
N ILE A 221 4.33 1.16 15.71
CA ILE A 221 3.63 1.96 14.70
C ILE A 221 4.09 3.42 14.76
N VAL A 222 4.32 3.95 15.97
CA VAL A 222 4.85 5.30 16.16
C VAL A 222 6.27 5.41 15.60
N GLU A 223 7.09 4.37 15.79
CA GLU A 223 8.45 4.29 15.24
C GLU A 223 8.49 4.26 13.72
N MET A 224 7.48 3.64 13.08
CA MET A 224 7.35 3.63 11.61
C MET A 224 6.89 4.96 11.04
N ALA A 225 6.11 5.75 11.80
CA ALA A 225 5.49 6.96 11.27
C ALA A 225 6.50 8.04 10.86
N ASP A 226 6.29 8.61 9.68
CA ASP A 226 7.03 9.78 9.19
C ASP A 226 6.33 11.06 9.60
N ILE A 227 5.00 11.03 9.63
CA ILE A 227 4.14 12.15 10.04
C ILE A 227 3.10 11.61 11.03
N LEU A 228 2.97 12.28 12.17
CA LEU A 228 1.94 12.04 13.15
C LEU A 228 0.95 13.22 13.11
N ALA A 229 -0.33 12.95 12.96
CA ALA A 229 -1.35 13.99 12.89
C ALA A 229 -2.42 13.76 13.97
N VAL A 230 -2.48 14.66 14.95
CA VAL A 230 -3.54 14.67 15.95
C VAL A 230 -4.79 15.24 15.28
N ASN A 231 -5.71 14.34 14.91
CA ASN A 231 -6.98 14.70 14.25
C ASN A 231 -8.05 15.13 15.27
N LYS A 232 -9.17 15.64 14.79
CA LYS A 232 -10.28 16.18 15.59
C LYS A 232 -9.83 17.31 16.53
N SER A 233 -8.91 18.16 16.05
CA SER A 233 -8.40 19.35 16.77
C SER A 233 -9.33 20.54 16.55
N ASP A 234 -10.60 20.40 16.90
CA ASP A 234 -11.66 21.39 16.72
C ASP A 234 -12.45 21.59 18.01
N GLY A 235 -13.16 22.70 18.13
CA GLY A 235 -14.03 23.06 19.25
C GLY A 235 -13.32 22.90 20.59
N ASP A 236 -13.99 22.26 21.55
CA ASP A 236 -13.47 22.05 22.91
C ASP A 236 -12.25 21.13 22.99
N ARG A 237 -11.95 20.39 21.91
CA ARG A 237 -10.84 19.43 21.86
C ARG A 237 -9.50 20.06 21.51
N ILE A 238 -9.44 21.33 21.09
CA ILE A 238 -8.18 22.02 20.70
C ILE A 238 -7.12 21.94 21.80
N LYS A 239 -7.50 22.16 23.07
CA LYS A 239 -6.58 22.10 24.20
C LYS A 239 -5.98 20.70 24.38
N LEU A 240 -6.81 19.66 24.32
CA LEU A 240 -6.40 18.27 24.43
C LEU A 240 -5.53 17.85 23.22
N ALA A 241 -5.86 18.34 22.04
CA ALA A 241 -5.07 18.07 20.83
C ALA A 241 -3.66 18.66 20.93
N ASN A 242 -3.53 19.90 21.45
CA ASN A 242 -2.24 20.53 21.65
C ASN A 242 -1.40 19.79 22.72
N GLN A 243 -2.02 19.28 23.78
CA GLN A 243 -1.36 18.45 24.77
C GLN A 243 -0.85 17.13 24.17
N ALA A 244 -1.70 16.44 23.40
CA ALA A 244 -1.32 15.21 22.72
C ALA A 244 -0.19 15.47 21.72
N ARG A 245 -0.25 16.56 20.94
CA ARG A 245 0.80 16.96 20.01
C ARG A 245 2.14 17.16 20.73
N ALA A 246 2.16 17.90 21.85
CA ALA A 246 3.37 18.12 22.65
C ALA A 246 3.94 16.80 23.19
N TYR A 247 3.07 15.91 23.67
CA TYR A 247 3.47 14.59 24.17
C TYR A 247 4.16 13.76 23.06
N TYR A 248 3.52 13.62 21.90
CA TYR A 248 4.08 12.85 20.80
C TYR A 248 5.35 13.48 20.22
N LEU A 249 5.45 14.81 20.20
CA LEU A 249 6.66 15.50 19.81
C LEU A 249 7.84 15.11 20.72
N ASN A 250 7.62 15.13 22.03
CA ASN A 250 8.64 14.68 23.00
C ASN A 250 8.96 13.18 22.83
N ALA A 251 7.94 12.34 22.60
CA ALA A 251 8.15 10.92 22.41
C ALA A 251 8.97 10.61 21.13
N THR A 252 8.73 11.34 20.03
CA THR A 252 9.47 11.15 18.76
C THR A 252 10.92 11.60 18.87
N HIS A 253 11.26 12.57 19.74
CA HIS A 253 12.65 12.97 19.98
C HIS A 253 13.47 11.90 20.70
N LEU A 254 12.82 10.94 21.38
CA LEU A 254 13.50 9.81 22.02
C LEU A 254 13.76 8.63 21.07
N LEU A 255 13.21 8.69 19.85
CA LEU A 255 13.43 7.65 18.85
C LEU A 255 14.80 7.82 18.18
N PRO A 256 15.44 6.70 17.77
CA PRO A 256 16.68 6.79 17.02
C PRO A 256 16.45 7.52 15.68
N PRO A 257 17.47 8.24 15.16
CA PRO A 257 17.36 8.88 13.85
C PRO A 257 17.00 7.87 12.76
N LYS A 258 16.07 8.23 11.89
CA LYS A 258 15.73 7.40 10.72
C LYS A 258 16.84 7.45 9.68
N TYR A 259 17.08 6.34 8.98
CA TYR A 259 18.07 6.23 7.90
C TYR A 259 17.80 7.15 6.71
N ASN A 260 16.58 7.65 6.57
CA ASN A 260 16.18 8.58 5.51
C ASN A 260 16.55 10.05 5.81
N GLY A 261 17.13 10.33 6.96
CA GLY A 261 17.48 11.70 7.38
C GLY A 261 16.28 12.55 7.82
N TRP A 262 15.08 11.99 7.89
CA TRP A 262 13.86 12.67 8.31
C TRP A 262 13.61 12.52 9.81
N ALA A 263 13.33 13.62 10.47
CA ALA A 263 12.80 13.60 11.84
C ALA A 263 11.26 13.62 11.78
N PRO A 264 10.56 12.67 12.42
CA PRO A 264 9.10 12.61 12.39
C PRO A 264 8.47 13.94 12.81
N ARG A 265 7.48 14.41 12.05
CA ARG A 265 6.76 15.67 12.34
C ARG A 265 5.44 15.35 13.03
N VAL A 266 5.08 16.16 14.04
CA VAL A 266 3.81 16.03 14.76
C VAL A 266 2.98 17.29 14.57
N LEU A 267 1.85 17.16 13.88
CA LEU A 267 0.92 18.23 13.56
C LEU A 267 -0.44 17.98 14.20
N ALA A 268 -1.26 19.04 14.28
CA ALA A 268 -2.67 18.95 14.67
C ALA A 268 -3.53 19.31 13.47
N CYS A 269 -4.67 18.64 13.31
CA CYS A 269 -5.61 18.94 12.24
C CYS A 269 -7.07 18.68 12.65
N SER A 270 -7.99 19.30 11.94
CA SER A 270 -9.41 18.95 11.94
C SER A 270 -9.82 18.58 10.52
N SER A 271 -10.07 17.30 10.32
CA SER A 271 -10.57 16.81 9.02
C SER A 271 -12.00 17.31 8.75
N GLN A 272 -12.78 17.60 9.79
CA GLN A 272 -14.15 18.08 9.66
C GLN A 272 -14.19 19.57 9.25
N GLU A 273 -13.27 20.37 9.79
CA GLU A 273 -13.20 21.81 9.52
C GLU A 273 -12.17 22.17 8.43
N ASN A 274 -11.49 21.17 7.85
CA ASN A 274 -10.40 21.31 6.88
C ASN A 274 -9.22 22.17 7.40
N VAL A 275 -9.01 22.21 8.73
CA VAL A 275 -7.92 22.97 9.36
C VAL A 275 -6.67 22.09 9.43
N GLY A 276 -5.49 22.63 9.07
CA GLY A 276 -4.20 21.92 9.12
C GLY A 276 -3.97 20.89 8.02
N ILE A 277 -4.92 20.69 7.08
CA ILE A 277 -4.77 19.75 5.95
C ILE A 277 -3.67 20.21 4.99
N SER A 278 -3.63 21.51 4.67
CA SER A 278 -2.58 22.12 3.85
C SER A 278 -1.20 21.97 4.46
N ASP A 279 -1.06 22.11 5.79
CA ASP A 279 0.22 21.98 6.49
C ASP A 279 0.72 20.55 6.47
N LEU A 280 -0.20 19.58 6.64
CA LEU A 280 0.11 18.15 6.50
C LEU A 280 0.59 17.84 5.08
N TRP A 281 -0.10 18.35 4.06
CA TRP A 281 0.35 18.15 2.67
C TRP A 281 1.70 18.81 2.39
N ASN A 282 1.95 20.02 2.89
CA ASN A 282 3.26 20.66 2.75
C ASN A 282 4.35 19.83 3.44
N THR A 283 4.07 19.24 4.60
CA THR A 283 5.00 18.34 5.29
C THR A 283 5.28 17.07 4.47
N VAL A 284 4.29 16.50 3.79
CA VAL A 284 4.49 15.39 2.85
C VAL A 284 5.41 15.79 1.69
N LYS A 285 5.23 17.00 1.13
CA LYS A 285 6.10 17.52 0.07
C LYS A 285 7.54 17.75 0.55
N GLU A 286 7.73 18.29 1.76
CA GLU A 286 9.04 18.44 2.38
C GLU A 286 9.75 17.09 2.53
N TYR A 287 9.03 16.08 3.05
CA TYR A 287 9.55 14.71 3.16
C TYR A 287 9.97 14.15 1.80
N LYS A 288 9.08 14.24 0.79
CA LYS A 288 9.36 13.76 -0.56
C LYS A 288 10.59 14.44 -1.16
N ASN A 289 10.68 15.76 -1.06
CA ASN A 289 11.80 16.52 -1.59
C ASN A 289 13.13 16.14 -0.91
N LEU A 290 13.14 16.00 0.42
CA LEU A 290 14.33 15.58 1.16
C LEU A 290 14.77 14.16 0.75
N THR A 291 13.81 13.20 0.66
CA THR A 291 14.13 11.82 0.35
C THR A 291 14.49 11.60 -1.13
N LEU A 292 13.99 12.44 -2.03
CA LEU A 292 14.45 12.48 -3.42
C LEU A 292 15.88 13.03 -3.50
N ALA A 293 16.16 14.14 -2.82
CA ALA A 293 17.48 14.80 -2.87
C ALA A 293 18.60 13.91 -2.30
N ASN A 294 18.33 13.11 -1.27
CA ASN A 294 19.30 12.20 -0.66
C ASN A 294 19.30 10.78 -1.24
N GLY A 295 18.47 10.50 -2.26
CA GLY A 295 18.35 9.20 -2.93
C GLY A 295 17.56 8.13 -2.18
N PHE A 296 17.12 8.41 -0.95
CA PHE A 296 16.37 7.43 -0.14
C PHE A 296 15.06 7.01 -0.80
N PHE A 297 14.33 7.92 -1.44
CA PHE A 297 13.06 7.64 -2.11
C PHE A 297 13.18 6.49 -3.13
N THR A 298 14.18 6.58 -4.01
CA THR A 298 14.44 5.55 -5.03
C THR A 298 14.92 4.26 -4.40
N GLU A 299 15.84 4.35 -3.44
CA GLU A 299 16.36 3.16 -2.76
C GLU A 299 15.28 2.45 -1.94
N ASN A 300 14.39 3.18 -1.29
CA ASN A 300 13.27 2.59 -0.56
C ASN A 300 12.33 1.82 -1.49
N ARG A 301 12.00 2.36 -2.67
CA ARG A 301 11.18 1.66 -3.67
C ARG A 301 11.87 0.41 -4.22
N ARG A 302 13.20 0.40 -4.37
CA ARG A 302 13.97 -0.80 -4.72
C ARG A 302 13.87 -1.88 -3.64
N ARG A 303 14.01 -1.50 -2.37
CA ARG A 303 13.82 -2.42 -1.24
C ARG A 303 12.42 -2.99 -1.17
N GLN A 304 11.41 -2.15 -1.41
CA GLN A 304 10.01 -2.58 -1.51
C GLN A 304 9.81 -3.58 -2.66
N ALA A 305 10.37 -3.33 -3.83
CA ALA A 305 10.29 -4.25 -4.97
C ALA A 305 10.95 -5.60 -4.66
N HIS A 306 12.12 -5.60 -4.02
CA HIS A 306 12.80 -6.82 -3.57
C HIS A 306 11.98 -7.60 -2.53
N TYR A 307 11.45 -6.92 -1.52
CA TYR A 307 10.58 -7.51 -0.51
C TYR A 307 9.37 -8.21 -1.17
N TRP A 308 8.67 -7.53 -2.07
CA TRP A 308 7.49 -8.09 -2.74
C TRP A 308 7.83 -9.21 -3.72
N PHE A 309 9.02 -9.19 -4.31
CA PHE A 309 9.51 -10.32 -5.11
C PHE A 309 9.67 -11.57 -4.23
N GLN A 310 10.30 -11.46 -3.06
CA GLN A 310 10.45 -12.57 -2.12
C GLN A 310 9.11 -13.07 -1.58
N GLU A 311 8.23 -12.17 -1.14
CA GLU A 311 6.87 -12.52 -0.69
C GLU A 311 6.08 -13.26 -1.78
N SER A 312 6.24 -12.85 -3.05
CA SER A 312 5.58 -13.52 -4.18
C SER A 312 6.14 -14.90 -4.45
N LEU A 313 7.45 -15.11 -4.28
CA LEU A 313 8.08 -16.42 -4.37
C LEU A 313 7.59 -17.35 -3.26
N ASP A 314 7.57 -16.88 -2.02
CA ASP A 314 7.11 -17.66 -0.87
C ASP A 314 5.64 -18.07 -1.01
N ALA A 315 4.79 -17.13 -1.44
CA ALA A 315 3.39 -17.42 -1.71
C ALA A 315 3.21 -18.41 -2.86
N GLY A 316 3.99 -18.25 -3.94
CA GLY A 316 3.99 -19.15 -5.08
C GLY A 316 4.44 -20.56 -4.71
N LEU A 317 5.53 -20.69 -3.96
CA LEU A 317 6.04 -21.97 -3.46
C LEU A 317 4.99 -22.68 -2.59
N LYS A 318 4.38 -21.96 -1.64
CA LYS A 318 3.30 -22.51 -0.81
C LYS A 318 2.12 -22.97 -1.65
N SER A 319 1.68 -22.15 -2.59
CA SER A 319 0.56 -22.49 -3.47
C SER A 319 0.84 -23.72 -4.33
N THR A 320 2.03 -23.81 -4.92
CA THR A 320 2.47 -24.94 -5.75
C THR A 320 2.60 -26.20 -4.90
N PHE A 321 3.21 -26.08 -3.71
CA PHE A 321 3.39 -27.21 -2.80
C PHE A 321 2.06 -27.77 -2.32
N PHE A 322 1.19 -26.94 -1.76
CA PHE A 322 -0.11 -27.39 -1.25
C PHE A 322 -1.12 -27.72 -2.35
N GLY A 323 -0.89 -27.29 -3.59
CA GLY A 323 -1.69 -27.65 -4.75
C GLY A 323 -1.27 -28.97 -5.39
N ASP A 324 -0.12 -29.55 -5.01
CA ASP A 324 0.39 -30.81 -5.55
C ASP A 324 -0.47 -31.99 -5.09
N PRO A 325 -0.99 -32.84 -6.00
CA PRO A 325 -1.83 -33.99 -5.65
C PRO A 325 -1.15 -34.99 -4.71
N ALA A 326 0.16 -35.23 -4.84
CA ALA A 326 0.90 -36.16 -3.99
C ALA A 326 1.04 -35.59 -2.56
N VAL A 327 1.25 -34.27 -2.44
CA VAL A 327 1.27 -33.56 -1.15
C VAL A 327 -0.10 -33.64 -0.49
N GLN A 328 -1.19 -33.39 -1.22
CA GLN A 328 -2.56 -33.46 -0.70
C GLN A 328 -2.91 -34.86 -0.21
N ALA A 329 -2.56 -35.91 -0.96
CA ALA A 329 -2.77 -37.30 -0.55
C ALA A 329 -1.99 -37.62 0.73
N CYS A 330 -0.71 -37.22 0.81
CA CYS A 330 0.14 -37.45 1.96
C CYS A 330 -0.35 -36.68 3.21
N LEU A 331 -0.85 -35.46 3.05
CA LEU A 331 -1.46 -34.68 4.13
C LEU A 331 -2.72 -35.39 4.65
N ALA A 332 -3.62 -35.82 3.77
CA ALA A 332 -4.85 -36.54 4.16
C ALA A 332 -4.56 -37.83 4.95
N GLU A 333 -3.47 -38.53 4.64
CA GLU A 333 -3.04 -39.73 5.34
C GLU A 333 -2.41 -39.40 6.72
N LEU A 334 -1.53 -38.41 6.77
CA LEU A 334 -0.68 -38.18 7.95
C LEU A 334 -1.29 -37.24 8.98
N GLU A 335 -2.17 -36.32 8.60
CA GLU A 335 -2.79 -35.36 9.53
C GLU A 335 -3.60 -36.07 10.66
N PRO A 336 -4.41 -37.12 10.41
CA PRO A 336 -5.07 -37.86 11.45
C PRO A 336 -4.11 -38.58 12.42
N GLU A 337 -2.96 -39.06 11.94
CA GLU A 337 -1.93 -39.72 12.75
C GLU A 337 -1.25 -38.73 13.70
N VAL A 338 -0.98 -37.49 13.22
CA VAL A 338 -0.43 -36.39 14.01
C VAL A 338 -1.44 -35.95 15.09
N LEU A 339 -2.70 -35.74 14.72
CA LEU A 339 -3.76 -35.31 15.63
C LEU A 339 -4.04 -36.37 16.71
N ALA A 340 -3.88 -37.66 16.39
CA ALA A 340 -4.01 -38.75 17.34
C ALA A 340 -2.77 -38.99 18.21
N GLY A 341 -1.68 -38.20 18.04
CA GLY A 341 -0.42 -38.35 18.76
C GLY A 341 0.38 -39.62 18.39
N ARG A 342 0.03 -40.30 17.30
CA ARG A 342 0.73 -41.50 16.82
C ARG A 342 1.95 -41.20 15.98
N MET A 343 2.05 -39.99 15.45
CA MET A 343 3.20 -39.52 14.68
C MET A 343 3.65 -38.14 15.15
N SER A 344 4.97 -37.95 15.21
CA SER A 344 5.54 -36.61 15.48
C SER A 344 5.23 -35.64 14.35
N PRO A 345 4.79 -34.40 14.65
CA PRO A 345 4.56 -33.35 13.64
C PRO A 345 5.78 -33.12 12.73
N PHE A 346 6.99 -33.20 13.29
CA PHE A 346 8.23 -33.01 12.53
C PHE A 346 8.48 -34.15 11.54
N ALA A 347 8.22 -35.40 11.96
CA ALA A 347 8.36 -36.55 11.08
C ALA A 347 7.28 -36.56 9.96
N ALA A 348 6.07 -36.17 10.27
CA ALA A 348 5.01 -36.00 9.29
C ALA A 348 5.38 -34.92 8.26
N ALA A 349 5.82 -33.74 8.72
CA ALA A 349 6.22 -32.66 7.84
C ALA A 349 7.37 -33.07 6.89
N ALA A 350 8.39 -33.81 7.38
CA ALA A 350 9.47 -34.32 6.55
C ALA A 350 8.96 -35.29 5.45
N LYS A 351 7.97 -36.15 5.75
CA LYS A 351 7.34 -37.04 4.78
C LYS A 351 6.55 -36.26 3.71
N VAL A 352 5.76 -35.28 4.13
CA VAL A 352 4.98 -34.43 3.22
C VAL A 352 5.90 -33.64 2.30
N LEU A 353 7.00 -33.05 2.84
CA LEU A 353 8.01 -32.36 2.03
C LEU A 353 8.69 -33.34 1.02
N GLY A 354 8.95 -34.59 1.44
CA GLY A 354 9.51 -35.62 0.57
C GLY A 354 8.55 -36.15 -0.50
N ALA A 355 7.25 -35.92 -0.39
CA ALA A 355 6.25 -36.29 -1.40
C ALA A 355 6.20 -35.27 -2.57
N PHE A 356 6.61 -34.01 -2.31
CA PHE A 356 6.61 -32.96 -3.32
C PHE A 356 7.60 -33.24 -4.46
N GLY A 357 7.12 -33.13 -5.69
CA GLY A 357 7.96 -33.29 -6.88
C GLY A 357 8.37 -34.74 -7.21
N ARG A 358 7.90 -35.75 -6.46
CA ARG A 358 8.00 -37.13 -6.88
C ARG A 358 7.05 -37.34 -8.06
N ARG A 359 7.52 -37.04 -9.27
CA ARG A 359 6.89 -37.56 -10.48
C ARG A 359 7.18 -39.06 -10.48
N GLU A 360 6.14 -39.89 -10.47
CA GLU A 360 6.28 -41.31 -10.80
C GLU A 360 7.01 -41.37 -12.14
N ALA A 361 8.16 -42.07 -12.13
CA ALA A 361 8.97 -42.32 -13.33
C ALA A 361 8.27 -43.37 -14.21
#